data_7bc4c05bed80c160513db7d73639b74d
#
_entry.id   7bc4c05bed80c160513db7d73639b74d
#
_cell.length_a   1.000
_cell.length_b   1.000
_cell.length_c   1.000
_cell.angle_alpha   90.00
_cell.angle_beta   90.00
_cell.angle_gamma   90.00
#
_symmetry.space_group_name_H-M   'P 1'
#
loop_
_entity.id
_entity.type
_entity.pdbx_description
1 polymer ?
#
loop_
_entity_poly.entity_id
_entity_poly.type
_entity_poly.pdbx_seq_one_letter_code
_entity_poly.pdbx_strand_id
1 'polypeptide(L)'
;MRKSFEELDYRPTPIGALSLRRRIEPKTRREVYEIKLGEEFLMSSMFTASEEALANLALAQLGEENPENQNLQIVVGGLGLGFTARSVLQHKNVGSLVVVDALEAVIDWHQSGVLPLGLELTSDPRCEFVQADFFAVATSENGFGKKLDGILVDIDHSPDFHLNEANADFYHHDGLSKMARHLEPGGIFALWSDALPDEAFCQRLGGVFNKAWVEPVTFFNPLMERDFTQSVYLAMEPLQP
;
A
#
# COMPACT_ATOMS: atom_id res chain seq x y z
N MET A 1 31.04 6.08 15.51
CA MET A 1 30.80 5.46 14.19
C MET A 1 29.39 4.86 14.22
N ARG A 2 28.51 5.20 13.25
CA ARG A 2 27.23 4.48 13.09
C ARG A 2 27.54 3.04 12.70
N LYS A 3 26.86 2.08 13.31
CA LYS A 3 26.99 0.65 12.96
C LYS A 3 26.54 0.44 11.50
N SER A 4 27.23 -0.40 10.76
CA SER A 4 26.87 -0.74 9.38
C SER A 4 25.62 -1.61 9.28
N PHE A 5 25.24 -2.27 10.39
CA PHE A 5 24.03 -3.07 10.56
C PHE A 5 23.54 -2.94 12.00
N GLU A 6 22.23 -2.85 12.16
CA GLU A 6 21.57 -2.81 13.47
C GLU A 6 20.17 -3.38 13.36
N GLU A 7 19.80 -4.30 14.24
CA GLU A 7 18.43 -4.70 14.46
C GLU A 7 17.84 -3.69 15.44
N LEU A 8 16.86 -2.92 14.97
CA LEU A 8 16.25 -1.84 15.74
C LEU A 8 15.16 -2.34 16.67
N ASP A 9 14.39 -3.36 16.21
CA ASP A 9 13.37 -4.02 17.00
C ASP A 9 13.13 -5.44 16.50
N TYR A 10 12.63 -6.30 17.40
CA TYR A 10 12.25 -7.68 17.12
C TYR A 10 11.03 -8.04 17.95
N ARG A 11 9.95 -8.46 17.29
CA ARG A 11 8.69 -8.82 17.94
C ARG A 11 8.11 -10.13 17.38
N PRO A 12 7.83 -11.11 18.24
CA PRO A 12 7.04 -12.26 17.81
C PRO A 12 5.60 -11.84 17.53
N THR A 13 5.05 -12.31 16.41
CA THR A 13 3.64 -12.11 16.06
C THR A 13 2.98 -13.45 15.76
N PRO A 14 1.63 -13.54 15.71
CA PRO A 14 0.95 -14.79 15.37
C PRO A 14 1.31 -15.36 13.99
N ILE A 15 1.74 -14.51 13.04
CA ILE A 15 2.10 -14.89 11.68
C ILE A 15 3.61 -15.05 11.46
N GLY A 16 4.43 -14.89 12.51
CA GLY A 16 5.87 -15.03 12.46
C GLY A 16 6.62 -13.94 13.22
N ALA A 17 7.93 -14.07 13.33
CA ALA A 17 8.75 -13.06 13.99
C ALA A 17 8.96 -11.84 13.09
N LEU A 18 8.52 -10.67 13.54
CA LEU A 18 8.71 -9.41 12.85
C LEU A 18 10.00 -8.73 13.32
N SER A 19 10.84 -8.30 12.39
CA SER A 19 12.07 -7.56 12.71
C SER A 19 12.19 -6.30 11.88
N LEU A 20 12.60 -5.21 12.54
CA LEU A 20 12.99 -3.95 11.91
C LEU A 20 14.52 -3.83 11.94
N ARG A 21 15.11 -3.63 10.77
CA ARG A 21 16.56 -3.55 10.60
C ARG A 21 16.95 -2.26 9.88
N ARG A 22 18.13 -1.79 10.25
CA ARG A 22 18.79 -0.68 9.57
C ARG A 22 20.18 -1.12 9.15
N ARG A 23 20.55 -0.88 7.90
CA ARG A 23 21.88 -1.15 7.39
C ARG A 23 22.38 -0.09 6.43
N ILE A 24 23.70 -0.04 6.26
CA ILE A 24 24.31 0.71 5.18
C ILE A 24 24.55 -0.25 4.01
N GLU A 25 23.91 0.00 2.88
CA GLU A 25 24.10 -0.77 1.68
C GLU A 25 25.55 -0.59 1.15
N PRO A 26 26.37 -1.63 1.07
CA PRO A 26 27.81 -1.49 0.74
C PRO A 26 28.06 -0.86 -0.63
N LYS A 27 27.26 -1.20 -1.64
CA LYS A 27 27.44 -0.76 -3.03
C LYS A 27 27.03 0.69 -3.24
N THR A 28 25.86 1.07 -2.70
CA THR A 28 25.29 2.41 -2.88
C THR A 28 25.61 3.37 -1.75
N ARG A 29 26.10 2.89 -0.62
CA ARG A 29 26.36 3.63 0.62
C ARG A 29 25.11 4.31 1.23
N ARG A 30 23.93 3.89 0.79
CA ARG A 30 22.64 4.37 1.33
C ARG A 30 22.33 3.69 2.65
N GLU A 31 21.72 4.42 3.56
CA GLU A 31 21.07 3.87 4.74
C GLU A 31 19.74 3.26 4.31
N VAL A 32 19.51 2.01 4.67
CA VAL A 32 18.35 1.22 4.26
C VAL A 32 17.67 0.67 5.51
N TYR A 33 16.35 0.85 5.56
CA TYR A 33 15.47 0.23 6.55
C TYR A 33 14.76 -0.94 5.90
N GLU A 34 14.64 -2.04 6.63
CA GLU A 34 14.05 -3.29 6.15
C GLU A 34 13.13 -3.86 7.22
N ILE A 35 11.95 -4.29 6.80
CA ILE A 35 11.01 -5.05 7.61
C ILE A 35 11.04 -6.50 7.11
N LYS A 36 11.21 -7.45 8.02
CA LYS A 36 11.14 -8.89 7.73
C LYS A 36 10.12 -9.57 8.61
N LEU A 37 9.45 -10.57 8.04
CA LEU A 37 8.60 -11.51 8.74
C LEU A 37 9.23 -12.90 8.64
N GLY A 38 9.83 -13.39 9.73
CA GLY A 38 10.68 -14.57 9.67
C GLY A 38 11.83 -14.38 8.70
N GLU A 39 11.92 -15.23 7.68
CA GLU A 39 12.95 -15.13 6.64
C GLU A 39 12.53 -14.26 5.44
N GLU A 40 11.24 -13.92 5.32
CA GLU A 40 10.73 -13.11 4.21
C GLU A 40 11.01 -11.62 4.40
N PHE A 41 11.39 -10.96 3.31
CA PHE A 41 11.41 -9.51 3.26
C PHE A 41 10.02 -8.99 2.92
N LEU A 42 9.40 -8.24 3.87
CA LEU A 42 8.15 -7.58 3.59
C LEU A 42 8.39 -6.28 2.82
N MET A 43 9.38 -5.51 3.22
CA MET A 43 9.63 -4.20 2.65
C MET A 43 11.08 -3.74 2.85
N SER A 44 11.58 -2.92 1.92
CA SER A 44 12.87 -2.25 2.00
C SER A 44 12.78 -0.81 1.49
N SER A 45 13.37 0.14 2.22
CA SER A 45 13.48 1.53 1.75
C SER A 45 14.47 1.73 0.61
N MET A 46 15.02 0.66 0.06
CA MET A 46 15.97 0.73 -1.06
C MET A 46 15.28 1.06 -2.38
N PHE A 47 14.08 0.54 -2.58
CA PHE A 47 13.28 0.69 -3.79
C PHE A 47 11.85 1.02 -3.37
N THR A 48 11.37 2.20 -3.73
CA THR A 48 10.07 2.73 -3.29
C THR A 48 9.27 3.33 -4.45
N ALA A 49 9.79 3.16 -5.67
CA ALA A 49 9.22 3.78 -6.85
C ALA A 49 7.80 3.30 -7.15
N SER A 50 7.50 2.02 -6.90
CA SER A 50 6.18 1.44 -7.16
C SER A 50 5.15 1.79 -6.10
N GLU A 51 5.56 1.86 -4.84
CA GLU A 51 4.71 2.29 -3.72
C GLU A 51 4.35 3.78 -3.88
N GLU A 52 5.33 4.60 -4.29
CA GLU A 52 5.07 6.00 -4.62
C GLU A 52 4.18 6.13 -5.86
N ALA A 53 4.38 5.28 -6.87
CA ALA A 53 3.55 5.25 -8.08
C ALA A 53 2.10 4.83 -7.79
N LEU A 54 1.87 3.88 -6.86
CA LEU A 54 0.53 3.47 -6.44
C LEU A 54 -0.31 4.69 -6.04
N ALA A 55 0.22 5.53 -5.16
CA ALA A 55 -0.46 6.74 -4.73
C ALA A 55 -0.60 7.77 -5.87
N ASN A 56 0.50 8.05 -6.58
CA ASN A 56 0.53 9.11 -7.59
C ASN A 56 -0.38 8.81 -8.78
N LEU A 57 -0.41 7.57 -9.27
CA LEU A 57 -1.28 7.15 -10.37
C LEU A 57 -2.76 7.22 -9.95
N ALA A 58 -3.10 6.69 -8.77
CA ALA A 58 -4.46 6.74 -8.28
C ALA A 58 -4.97 8.18 -8.09
N LEU A 59 -4.17 9.04 -7.46
CA LEU A 59 -4.58 10.42 -7.20
C LEU A 59 -4.58 11.30 -8.46
N ALA A 60 -3.76 11.00 -9.45
CA ALA A 60 -3.83 11.65 -10.76
C ALA A 60 -5.17 11.37 -11.45
N GLN A 61 -5.61 10.10 -11.47
CA GLN A 61 -6.89 9.72 -12.05
C GLN A 61 -8.08 10.36 -11.32
N LEU A 62 -8.06 10.38 -9.99
CA LEU A 62 -9.10 11.08 -9.22
C LEU A 62 -9.13 12.58 -9.52
N GLY A 63 -7.98 13.21 -9.72
CA GLY A 63 -7.89 14.62 -10.09
C GLY A 63 -8.42 14.90 -11.50
N GLU A 64 -8.28 13.98 -12.44
CA GLU A 64 -8.84 14.10 -13.80
C GLU A 64 -10.36 13.91 -13.81
N GLU A 65 -10.88 12.92 -13.08
CA GLU A 65 -12.31 12.63 -13.01
C GLU A 65 -13.10 13.69 -12.20
N ASN A 66 -12.50 14.24 -11.14
CA ASN A 66 -13.16 15.22 -10.28
C ASN A 66 -12.20 16.34 -9.82
N PRO A 67 -11.81 17.27 -10.72
CA PRO A 67 -10.81 18.32 -10.44
C PRO A 67 -11.26 19.30 -9.34
N GLU A 68 -12.55 19.42 -9.08
CA GLU A 68 -13.10 20.31 -8.05
C GLU A 68 -13.06 19.70 -6.64
N ASN A 69 -12.87 18.38 -6.51
CA ASN A 69 -12.80 17.74 -5.19
C ASN A 69 -11.45 18.02 -4.51
N GLN A 70 -11.47 18.92 -3.53
CA GLN A 70 -10.31 19.33 -2.73
C GLN A 70 -10.32 18.69 -1.33
N ASN A 71 -11.08 17.61 -1.13
CA ASN A 71 -11.22 16.94 0.16
C ASN A 71 -11.32 15.42 0.01
N LEU A 72 -10.44 14.84 -0.80
CA LEU A 72 -10.44 13.40 -1.06
C LEU A 72 -10.27 12.57 0.22
N GLN A 73 -11.09 11.54 0.34
CA GLN A 73 -11.10 10.57 1.43
C GLN A 73 -10.40 9.30 0.97
N ILE A 74 -9.20 9.06 1.45
CA ILE A 74 -8.34 7.96 0.99
C ILE A 74 -8.12 6.95 2.13
N VAL A 75 -8.16 5.67 1.78
CA VAL A 75 -7.69 4.58 2.63
C VAL A 75 -6.51 3.88 1.96
N VAL A 76 -5.48 3.59 2.74
CA VAL A 76 -4.36 2.74 2.35
C VAL A 76 -4.38 1.49 3.23
N GLY A 77 -4.40 0.31 2.63
CA GLY A 77 -4.14 -0.95 3.29
C GLY A 77 -2.66 -1.27 3.22
N GLY A 78 -2.04 -1.46 4.40
CA GLY A 78 -0.59 -1.63 4.56
C GLY A 78 0.12 -0.32 4.86
N LEU A 79 0.81 -0.27 5.99
CA LEU A 79 1.62 0.89 6.41
C LEU A 79 3.09 0.71 6.03
N GLY A 80 3.63 -0.50 6.25
CA GLY A 80 5.02 -0.82 5.95
C GLY A 80 6.00 0.26 6.45
N LEU A 81 6.85 0.78 5.56
CA LEU A 81 7.77 1.90 5.85
C LEU A 81 7.15 3.29 5.59
N GLY A 82 5.89 3.35 5.13
CA GLY A 82 5.11 4.57 5.01
C GLY A 82 5.22 5.32 3.68
N PHE A 83 5.84 4.73 2.64
CA PHE A 83 6.09 5.44 1.38
C PHE A 83 4.81 5.73 0.60
N THR A 84 3.87 4.77 0.53
CA THR A 84 2.55 4.97 -0.08
C THR A 84 1.76 6.07 0.65
N ALA A 85 1.70 5.99 1.99
CA ALA A 85 1.01 6.99 2.81
C ALA A 85 1.60 8.39 2.64
N ARG A 86 2.94 8.52 2.66
CA ARG A 86 3.62 9.80 2.40
C ARG A 86 3.25 10.36 1.03
N SER A 87 3.27 9.51 -0.01
CA SER A 87 2.97 9.95 -1.37
C SER A 87 1.53 10.43 -1.51
N VAL A 88 0.56 9.77 -0.85
CA VAL A 88 -0.82 10.26 -0.75
C VAL A 88 -0.87 11.66 -0.13
N LEU A 89 -0.18 11.89 0.98
CA LEU A 89 -0.21 13.18 1.70
C LEU A 89 0.49 14.33 0.96
N GLN A 90 1.34 14.06 -0.03
CA GLN A 90 1.91 15.07 -0.91
C GLN A 90 0.87 15.73 -1.82
N HIS A 91 -0.26 15.08 -2.05
CA HIS A 91 -1.38 15.63 -2.82
C HIS A 91 -2.23 16.55 -1.94
N LYS A 92 -2.32 17.82 -2.35
CA LYS A 92 -3.00 18.87 -1.56
C LYS A 92 -4.53 18.71 -1.50
N ASN A 93 -5.10 18.02 -2.48
CA ASN A 93 -6.52 17.72 -2.56
C ASN A 93 -6.96 16.54 -1.66
N VAL A 94 -6.03 15.87 -0.98
CA VAL A 94 -6.34 14.87 0.04
C VAL A 94 -6.74 15.56 1.33
N GLY A 95 -7.96 15.31 1.79
CA GLY A 95 -8.50 15.84 3.05
C GLY A 95 -8.35 14.88 4.22
N SER A 96 -8.36 13.57 3.96
CA SER A 96 -8.20 12.53 4.99
C SER A 96 -7.52 11.29 4.41
N LEU A 97 -6.57 10.76 5.15
CA LEU A 97 -5.90 9.48 4.89
C LEU A 97 -6.04 8.59 6.13
N VAL A 98 -6.65 7.42 5.96
CA VAL A 98 -6.63 6.35 6.96
C VAL A 98 -5.72 5.25 6.46
N VAL A 99 -4.71 4.88 7.24
CA VAL A 99 -3.81 3.76 6.94
C VAL A 99 -4.15 2.61 7.87
N VAL A 100 -4.55 1.48 7.29
CA VAL A 100 -4.95 0.28 8.03
C VAL A 100 -3.83 -0.75 7.96
N ASP A 101 -3.31 -1.16 9.10
CA ASP A 101 -2.29 -2.21 9.20
C ASP A 101 -2.64 -3.19 10.32
N ALA A 102 -2.47 -4.48 10.06
CA ALA A 102 -2.74 -5.53 11.04
C ALA A 102 -1.64 -5.64 12.12
N LEU A 103 -0.43 -5.19 11.80
CA LEU A 103 0.76 -5.35 12.64
C LEU A 103 0.95 -4.14 13.57
N GLU A 104 0.53 -4.28 14.83
CA GLU A 104 0.71 -3.26 15.87
C GLU A 104 2.15 -2.73 15.92
N ALA A 105 3.14 -3.62 15.77
CA ALA A 105 4.54 -3.25 15.79
C ALA A 105 4.91 -2.22 14.71
N VAL A 106 4.34 -2.35 13.50
CA VAL A 106 4.59 -1.41 12.40
C VAL A 106 4.03 -0.03 12.74
N ILE A 107 2.83 0.03 13.31
CA ILE A 107 2.23 1.28 13.79
C ILE A 107 3.07 1.91 14.89
N ASP A 108 3.48 1.12 15.89
CA ASP A 108 4.34 1.58 16.99
C ASP A 108 5.68 2.15 16.50
N TRP A 109 6.29 1.55 15.48
CA TRP A 109 7.56 2.04 14.93
C TRP A 109 7.42 3.42 14.29
N HIS A 110 6.28 3.70 13.66
CA HIS A 110 5.97 5.03 13.16
C HIS A 110 5.69 6.02 14.29
N GLN A 111 4.84 5.64 15.25
CA GLN A 111 4.46 6.50 16.37
C GLN A 111 5.63 6.84 17.30
N SER A 112 6.54 5.89 17.51
CA SER A 112 7.76 6.13 18.32
C SER A 112 8.84 6.91 17.57
N GLY A 113 8.67 7.14 16.25
CA GLY A 113 9.65 7.86 15.43
C GLY A 113 10.93 7.08 15.15
N VAL A 114 10.95 5.75 15.33
CA VAL A 114 12.11 4.91 14.97
C VAL A 114 12.26 4.78 13.46
N LEU A 115 11.17 4.87 12.72
CA LEU A 115 11.16 4.92 11.26
C LEU A 115 11.36 6.35 10.73
N PRO A 116 12.09 6.54 9.62
CA PRO A 116 12.37 7.87 9.08
C PRO A 116 11.12 8.70 8.77
N LEU A 117 10.05 8.07 8.27
CA LEU A 117 8.79 8.73 7.93
C LEU A 117 7.80 8.81 9.10
N GLY A 118 8.12 8.18 10.25
CA GLY A 118 7.19 8.07 11.37
C GLY A 118 6.67 9.42 11.86
N LEU A 119 7.56 10.36 12.16
CA LEU A 119 7.17 11.68 12.65
C LEU A 119 6.45 12.52 11.58
N GLU A 120 6.82 12.39 10.31
CA GLU A 120 6.15 13.07 9.20
C GLU A 120 4.69 12.64 9.11
N LEU A 121 4.44 11.33 9.09
CA LEU A 121 3.10 10.78 8.96
C LEU A 121 2.23 11.04 10.20
N THR A 122 2.80 10.85 11.41
CA THR A 122 2.04 11.01 12.66
C THR A 122 1.73 12.46 13.01
N SER A 123 2.48 13.42 12.48
CA SER A 123 2.22 14.85 12.69
C SER A 123 1.30 15.49 11.65
N ASP A 124 1.01 14.81 10.53
CA ASP A 124 0.05 15.32 9.55
C ASP A 124 -1.39 15.11 10.08
N PRO A 125 -2.16 16.19 10.32
CA PRO A 125 -3.52 16.09 10.89
C PRO A 125 -4.51 15.35 9.98
N ARG A 126 -4.15 15.10 8.73
CA ARG A 126 -4.96 14.33 7.77
C ARG A 126 -4.76 12.83 7.89
N CYS A 127 -3.68 12.38 8.57
CA CYS A 127 -3.26 10.98 8.62
C CYS A 127 -3.67 10.32 9.92
N GLU A 128 -4.37 9.19 9.81
CA GLU A 128 -4.74 8.34 10.94
C GLU A 128 -4.28 6.91 10.70
N PHE A 129 -3.67 6.27 11.71
CA PHE A 129 -3.33 4.85 11.68
C PHE A 129 -4.38 4.04 12.45
N VAL A 130 -4.88 2.99 11.81
CA VAL A 130 -5.88 2.07 12.39
C VAL A 130 -5.30 0.67 12.40
N GLN A 131 -5.19 0.08 13.62
CA GLN A 131 -4.82 -1.33 13.76
C GLN A 131 -6.03 -2.20 13.47
N ALA A 132 -6.05 -2.84 12.30
CA ALA A 132 -7.10 -3.77 11.89
C ALA A 132 -6.62 -4.66 10.73
N ASP A 133 -7.32 -5.76 10.51
CA ASP A 133 -7.20 -6.55 9.28
C ASP A 133 -7.92 -5.78 8.15
N PHE A 134 -7.13 -5.24 7.21
CA PHE A 134 -7.65 -4.47 6.08
C PHE A 134 -8.66 -5.28 5.26
N PHE A 135 -8.37 -6.55 4.96
CA PHE A 135 -9.23 -7.38 4.12
C PHE A 135 -10.57 -7.67 4.79
N ALA A 136 -10.55 -7.92 6.10
CA ALA A 136 -11.76 -8.10 6.88
C ALA A 136 -12.61 -6.82 6.91
N VAL A 137 -11.99 -5.65 7.08
CA VAL A 137 -12.69 -4.35 7.03
C VAL A 137 -13.24 -4.08 5.64
N ALA A 138 -12.43 -4.21 4.59
CA ALA A 138 -12.81 -3.89 3.21
C ALA A 138 -13.93 -4.77 2.67
N THR A 139 -14.08 -5.99 3.17
CA THR A 139 -15.13 -6.93 2.74
C THR A 139 -16.35 -6.96 3.65
N SER A 140 -16.32 -6.23 4.78
CA SER A 140 -17.44 -6.13 5.72
C SER A 140 -18.56 -5.21 5.20
N GLU A 141 -19.77 -5.35 5.74
CA GLU A 141 -20.90 -4.48 5.37
C GLU A 141 -20.69 -3.02 5.79
N ASN A 142 -20.07 -2.81 6.95
CA ASN A 142 -19.81 -1.46 7.48
C ASN A 142 -18.58 -0.81 6.86
N GLY A 143 -17.66 -1.61 6.31
CA GLY A 143 -16.42 -1.15 5.68
C GLY A 143 -15.65 -0.16 6.56
N PHE A 144 -15.32 0.95 5.98
CA PHE A 144 -14.59 2.04 6.62
C PHE A 144 -15.49 3.09 7.30
N GLY A 145 -16.78 2.79 7.49
CA GLY A 145 -17.75 3.68 8.12
C GLY A 145 -18.22 4.85 7.25
N LYS A 146 -17.63 5.03 6.07
CA LYS A 146 -18.00 6.05 5.07
C LYS A 146 -17.61 5.57 3.68
N LYS A 147 -18.15 6.25 2.66
CA LYS A 147 -17.66 6.09 1.28
C LYS A 147 -16.33 6.79 1.10
N LEU A 148 -15.53 6.31 0.14
CA LEU A 148 -14.15 6.72 -0.08
C LEU A 148 -13.94 7.12 -1.55
N ASP A 149 -13.13 8.14 -1.77
CA ASP A 149 -12.67 8.49 -3.11
C ASP A 149 -11.60 7.51 -3.61
N GLY A 150 -10.76 6.98 -2.72
CA GLY A 150 -9.73 6.02 -3.09
C GLY A 150 -9.48 4.94 -2.04
N ILE A 151 -9.32 3.70 -2.52
CA ILE A 151 -8.86 2.54 -1.73
C ILE A 151 -7.60 2.01 -2.40
N LEU A 152 -6.46 2.17 -1.74
CA LEU A 152 -5.14 1.75 -2.21
C LEU A 152 -4.65 0.57 -1.38
N VAL A 153 -4.17 -0.50 -2.02
CA VAL A 153 -3.73 -1.73 -1.31
C VAL A 153 -2.25 -1.98 -1.61
N ASP A 154 -1.48 -2.05 -0.53
CA ASP A 154 -0.03 -2.23 -0.50
C ASP A 154 0.33 -3.23 0.61
N ILE A 155 -0.16 -4.48 0.50
CA ILE A 155 -0.02 -5.51 1.54
C ILE A 155 0.65 -6.77 0.98
N ASP A 156 -0.01 -7.47 0.06
CA ASP A 156 0.47 -8.74 -0.48
C ASP A 156 1.44 -8.53 -1.64
N HIS A 157 2.29 -9.51 -1.91
CA HIS A 157 3.28 -9.42 -3.02
C HIS A 157 2.61 -9.32 -4.40
N SER A 158 1.51 -10.04 -4.58
CA SER A 158 0.69 -9.97 -5.80
C SER A 158 -0.72 -10.52 -5.54
N PRO A 159 -1.66 -10.33 -6.48
CA PRO A 159 -3.01 -10.92 -6.38
C PRO A 159 -3.04 -12.44 -6.22
N ASP A 160 -1.96 -13.13 -6.56
CA ASP A 160 -1.84 -14.59 -6.54
C ASP A 160 -0.72 -15.08 -5.60
N PHE A 161 -0.03 -14.16 -4.89
CA PHE A 161 0.99 -14.48 -3.87
C PHE A 161 0.78 -13.64 -2.62
N HIS A 162 0.19 -14.23 -1.60
CA HIS A 162 -0.30 -13.56 -0.41
C HIS A 162 0.62 -13.77 0.80
N LEU A 163 0.71 -12.79 1.68
CA LEU A 163 1.37 -12.92 2.99
C LEU A 163 0.61 -13.88 3.92
N ASN A 164 -0.70 -13.99 3.72
CA ASN A 164 -1.57 -14.93 4.40
C ASN A 164 -2.57 -15.50 3.38
N GLU A 165 -2.68 -16.82 3.29
CA GLU A 165 -3.64 -17.48 2.38
C GLU A 165 -5.09 -17.06 2.62
N ALA A 166 -5.45 -16.63 3.83
CA ALA A 166 -6.77 -16.09 4.12
C ALA A 166 -7.11 -14.81 3.32
N ASN A 167 -6.10 -14.11 2.78
CA ASN A 167 -6.30 -12.93 1.96
C ASN A 167 -6.80 -13.26 0.54
N ALA A 168 -6.63 -14.50 0.08
CA ALA A 168 -6.92 -14.92 -1.29
C ALA A 168 -8.34 -14.56 -1.75
N ASP A 169 -9.34 -14.73 -0.87
CA ASP A 169 -10.75 -14.47 -1.19
C ASP A 169 -11.02 -13.00 -1.56
N PHE A 170 -10.19 -12.07 -1.05
CA PHE A 170 -10.30 -10.64 -1.39
C PHE A 170 -10.06 -10.39 -2.88
N TYR A 171 -9.10 -11.09 -3.49
CA TYR A 171 -8.68 -10.90 -4.89
C TYR A 171 -9.60 -11.58 -5.90
N HIS A 172 -10.64 -12.28 -5.44
CA HIS A 172 -11.68 -12.83 -6.27
C HIS A 172 -12.85 -11.88 -6.45
N HIS A 173 -13.73 -12.19 -7.40
CA HIS A 173 -14.88 -11.35 -7.76
C HIS A 173 -15.71 -10.89 -6.55
N ASP A 174 -16.00 -11.79 -5.62
CA ASP A 174 -16.86 -11.51 -4.46
C ASP A 174 -16.19 -10.56 -3.46
N GLY A 175 -14.90 -10.76 -3.18
CA GLY A 175 -14.12 -9.86 -2.31
C GLY A 175 -13.98 -8.46 -2.92
N LEU A 176 -13.57 -8.39 -4.19
CA LEU A 176 -13.47 -7.13 -4.93
C LEU A 176 -14.82 -6.41 -5.02
N SER A 177 -15.93 -7.13 -5.25
CA SER A 177 -17.28 -6.55 -5.30
C SER A 177 -17.72 -6.00 -3.94
N LYS A 178 -17.38 -6.67 -2.84
CA LYS A 178 -17.67 -6.16 -1.48
C LYS A 178 -16.88 -4.89 -1.19
N MET A 179 -15.59 -4.88 -1.49
CA MET A 179 -14.72 -3.72 -1.35
C MET A 179 -15.21 -2.54 -2.21
N ALA A 180 -15.56 -2.78 -3.47
CA ALA A 180 -16.01 -1.75 -4.40
C ALA A 180 -17.27 -0.98 -3.92
N ARG A 181 -18.09 -1.61 -3.06
CA ARG A 181 -19.26 -0.95 -2.44
C ARG A 181 -18.87 0.23 -1.54
N HIS A 182 -17.64 0.32 -1.08
CA HIS A 182 -17.16 1.39 -0.21
C HIS A 182 -16.63 2.59 -0.99
N LEU A 183 -16.53 2.50 -2.32
CA LEU A 183 -16.13 3.62 -3.16
C LEU A 183 -17.31 4.58 -3.42
N GLU A 184 -16.98 5.88 -3.49
CA GLU A 184 -17.87 6.90 -4.04
C GLU A 184 -18.05 6.72 -5.55
N PRO A 185 -19.11 7.25 -6.16
CA PRO A 185 -19.19 7.36 -7.61
C PRO A 185 -17.98 8.14 -8.16
N GLY A 186 -17.23 7.53 -9.10
CA GLY A 186 -15.97 8.09 -9.59
C GLY A 186 -14.75 7.81 -8.71
N GLY A 187 -14.92 7.05 -7.62
CA GLY A 187 -13.82 6.61 -6.77
C GLY A 187 -12.95 5.54 -7.45
N ILE A 188 -11.72 5.39 -6.95
CA ILE A 188 -10.71 4.49 -7.50
C ILE A 188 -10.30 3.39 -6.52
N PHE A 189 -10.14 2.19 -7.04
CA PHE A 189 -9.37 1.11 -6.43
C PHE A 189 -8.00 1.05 -7.09
N ALA A 190 -6.94 0.95 -6.30
CA ALA A 190 -5.58 0.75 -6.77
C ALA A 190 -4.87 -0.33 -5.95
N LEU A 191 -4.06 -1.15 -6.62
CA LEU A 191 -3.35 -2.27 -5.99
C LEU A 191 -1.91 -2.32 -6.50
N TRP A 192 -0.96 -2.38 -5.56
CA TRP A 192 0.43 -2.66 -5.82
C TRP A 192 0.70 -4.16 -6.01
N SER A 193 1.67 -4.49 -6.88
CA SER A 193 2.17 -5.84 -7.05
C SER A 193 3.66 -5.82 -7.42
N ASP A 194 4.45 -6.71 -6.83
CA ASP A 194 5.85 -6.91 -7.18
C ASP A 194 6.04 -7.70 -8.47
N ALA A 195 4.96 -8.27 -9.02
CA ALA A 195 4.96 -9.03 -10.26
C ALA A 195 4.85 -8.13 -11.50
N LEU A 196 5.21 -8.67 -12.66
CA LEU A 196 4.93 -8.06 -13.96
C LEU A 196 3.41 -7.93 -14.18
N PRO A 197 2.97 -7.00 -15.08
CA PRO A 197 1.57 -6.85 -15.42
C PRO A 197 0.90 -8.18 -15.81
N ASP A 198 -0.23 -8.47 -15.17
CA ASP A 198 -1.05 -9.66 -15.43
C ASP A 198 -2.43 -9.27 -15.95
N GLU A 199 -2.70 -9.64 -17.21
CA GLU A 199 -4.00 -9.40 -17.84
C GLU A 199 -5.14 -10.19 -17.18
N ALA A 200 -4.85 -11.34 -16.58
CA ALA A 200 -5.89 -12.14 -15.93
C ALA A 200 -6.44 -11.42 -14.68
N PHE A 201 -5.60 -10.70 -13.95
CA PHE A 201 -6.10 -9.88 -12.84
C PHE A 201 -6.87 -8.65 -13.34
N CYS A 202 -6.43 -7.99 -14.45
CA CYS A 202 -7.22 -6.94 -15.07
C CYS A 202 -8.61 -7.44 -15.51
N GLN A 203 -8.71 -8.66 -16.04
CA GLN A 203 -10.00 -9.26 -16.38
C GLN A 203 -10.87 -9.52 -15.15
N ARG A 204 -10.26 -9.97 -14.02
CA ARG A 204 -10.97 -10.11 -12.74
C ARG A 204 -11.53 -8.77 -12.26
N LEU A 205 -10.73 -7.71 -12.31
CA LEU A 205 -11.17 -6.34 -12.01
C LEU A 205 -12.29 -5.87 -12.96
N GLY A 206 -12.18 -6.16 -14.25
CA GLY A 206 -13.22 -5.87 -15.26
C GLY A 206 -14.56 -6.59 -15.03
N GLY A 207 -14.57 -7.64 -14.22
CA GLY A 207 -15.80 -8.28 -13.72
C GLY A 207 -16.52 -7.49 -12.63
N VAL A 208 -15.86 -6.49 -12.04
CA VAL A 208 -16.36 -5.66 -10.92
C VAL A 208 -16.44 -4.17 -11.27
N PHE A 209 -15.60 -3.72 -12.18
CA PHE A 209 -15.47 -2.32 -12.58
C PHE A 209 -15.62 -2.15 -14.11
N ASN A 210 -16.16 -1.03 -14.55
CA ASN A 210 -16.24 -0.70 -15.97
C ASN A 210 -14.88 -0.33 -16.56
N LYS A 211 -13.99 0.23 -15.76
CA LYS A 211 -12.63 0.59 -16.16
C LYS A 211 -11.65 -0.17 -15.28
N ALA A 212 -10.76 -0.96 -15.90
CA ALA A 212 -9.68 -1.65 -15.20
C ALA A 212 -8.45 -1.72 -16.12
N TRP A 213 -7.29 -1.38 -15.58
CA TRP A 213 -6.02 -1.42 -16.33
C TRP A 213 -4.85 -1.62 -15.38
N VAL A 214 -3.65 -1.83 -15.95
CA VAL A 214 -2.41 -1.98 -15.21
C VAL A 214 -1.35 -1.05 -15.79
N GLU A 215 -0.61 -0.38 -14.89
CA GLU A 215 0.53 0.45 -15.22
C GLU A 215 1.81 -0.25 -14.77
N PRO A 216 2.76 -0.52 -15.71
CA PRO A 216 4.08 -1.02 -15.34
C PRO A 216 4.92 0.11 -14.74
N VAL A 217 5.54 -0.17 -13.60
CA VAL A 217 6.47 0.75 -12.92
C VAL A 217 7.87 0.18 -13.02
N THR A 218 8.70 0.78 -13.88
CA THR A 218 10.07 0.33 -14.12
C THR A 218 11.07 1.24 -13.44
N PHE A 219 12.00 0.66 -12.69
CA PHE A 219 13.08 1.39 -12.02
C PHE A 219 14.40 0.61 -12.11
N PHE A 220 15.52 1.33 -12.11
CA PHE A 220 16.84 0.73 -12.14
C PHE A 220 17.24 0.17 -10.79
N ASN A 221 17.64 -1.10 -10.74
CA ASN A 221 18.18 -1.74 -9.55
C ASN A 221 19.73 -1.74 -9.61
N PRO A 222 20.41 -0.85 -8.84
CA PRO A 222 21.87 -0.73 -8.87
C PRO A 222 22.60 -1.92 -8.27
N LEU A 223 21.91 -2.78 -7.51
CA LEU A 223 22.49 -3.99 -6.93
C LEU A 223 22.64 -5.07 -7.98
N MET A 224 21.66 -5.19 -8.85
CA MET A 224 21.61 -6.19 -9.93
C MET A 224 21.99 -5.60 -11.30
N GLU A 225 22.24 -4.30 -11.39
CA GLU A 225 22.65 -3.55 -12.60
C GLU A 225 21.68 -3.74 -13.78
N ARG A 226 20.39 -3.81 -13.49
CA ARG A 226 19.31 -3.96 -14.48
C ARG A 226 18.04 -3.29 -14.02
N ASP A 227 17.14 -3.07 -14.95
CA ASP A 227 15.79 -2.60 -14.64
C ASP A 227 14.96 -3.72 -14.04
N PHE A 228 14.09 -3.32 -13.11
CA PHE A 228 13.02 -4.11 -12.53
C PHE A 228 11.69 -3.43 -12.87
N THR A 229 10.68 -4.23 -13.12
CA THR A 229 9.32 -3.77 -13.38
C THR A 229 8.38 -4.43 -12.38
N GLN A 230 7.61 -3.61 -11.72
CA GLN A 230 6.50 -3.97 -10.84
C GLN A 230 5.22 -3.40 -11.43
N SER A 231 4.07 -3.65 -10.83
CA SER A 231 2.78 -3.27 -11.41
C SER A 231 1.92 -2.50 -10.43
N VAL A 232 1.17 -1.55 -10.97
CA VAL A 232 0.05 -0.90 -10.27
C VAL A 232 -1.22 -1.16 -11.07
N TYR A 233 -2.17 -1.88 -10.47
CA TYR A 233 -3.49 -2.09 -11.03
C TYR A 233 -4.41 -0.97 -10.57
N LEU A 234 -5.24 -0.48 -11.48
CA LEU A 234 -6.20 0.58 -11.23
C LEU A 234 -7.57 0.17 -11.75
N ALA A 235 -8.62 0.50 -11.00
CA ALA A 235 -9.99 0.22 -11.42
C ALA A 235 -10.95 1.30 -10.92
N MET A 236 -11.91 1.68 -11.75
CA MET A 236 -12.88 2.73 -11.48
C MET A 236 -14.27 2.32 -11.99
N GLU A 237 -15.27 3.08 -11.57
CA GLU A 237 -16.66 2.88 -11.96
C GLU A 237 -17.17 1.48 -11.60
N PRO A 238 -17.39 1.20 -10.29
CA PRO A 238 -17.94 -0.07 -9.85
C PRO A 238 -19.23 -0.42 -10.61
N LEU A 239 -19.33 -1.66 -11.06
CA LEU A 239 -20.58 -2.17 -11.65
C LEU A 239 -21.67 -2.16 -10.58
N GLN A 240 -22.86 -1.70 -10.96
CA GLN A 240 -24.01 -1.78 -10.07
C GLN A 240 -24.46 -3.23 -9.92
N PRO A 241 -24.80 -3.68 -8.69
CA PRO A 241 -25.25 -5.04 -8.45
C PRO A 241 -26.56 -5.37 -9.14
#